data_bad0c8a06825092eb50f21ea2f91f202
#
_entry.id   bad0c8a06825092eb50f21ea2f91f202
#
_cell.length_a   1.000
_cell.length_b   1.000
_cell.length_c   1.000
_cell.angle_alpha   90.00
_cell.angle_beta   90.00
_cell.angle_gamma   90.00
#
_symmetry.space_group_name_H-M   'P 1'
#
loop_
_entity.id
_entity.type
_entity.pdbx_description
1 polymer ?
#
loop_
_entity_poly.entity_id
_entity_poly.type
_entity_poly.pdbx_seq_one_letter_code
_entity_poly.pdbx_strand_id
1 'polypeptide(L)'
;MKIFIIGIPYSGRTTVAKAVLQDEKHQYIDASSWVKNTFRDQEPGEHIQKYLESYHEYLTKRIQANPLFAVNNVLDTMAAYNNINVFIIDGINNPKDFIHLFDVNKDIVVFLNRTDNSEEFKDSESIAVSVIRDYCYWMSTAGLLSKDRWLEYNFKIPGEGSEVNLIKKMGTKNSVFISRSINNTITHLKKSLKELINPQDHQS
;
A
#
# COMPACT_ATOMS: atom_id res chain seq x y z
N MET A 1 1.90 7.40 -13.47
CA MET A 1 0.83 6.66 -12.75
C MET A 1 1.41 6.15 -11.43
N LYS A 2 0.65 6.19 -10.35
CA LYS A 2 1.05 5.63 -9.06
C LYS A 2 0.18 4.40 -8.73
N ILE A 3 0.77 3.41 -8.09
CA ILE A 3 0.11 2.22 -7.57
C ILE A 3 0.39 2.18 -6.07
N PHE A 4 -0.64 2.39 -5.26
CA PHE A 4 -0.54 2.40 -3.82
C PHE A 4 -0.81 1.01 -3.26
N ILE A 5 0.12 0.46 -2.49
CA ILE A 5 -0.05 -0.80 -1.77
C ILE A 5 -0.35 -0.47 -0.31
N ILE A 6 -1.61 -0.59 0.07
CA ILE A 6 -2.14 -0.24 1.38
C ILE A 6 -2.51 -1.52 2.14
N GLY A 7 -2.25 -1.57 3.43
CA GLY A 7 -2.61 -2.70 4.27
C GLY A 7 -2.14 -2.48 5.71
N ILE A 8 -2.67 -3.26 6.62
CA ILE A 8 -2.26 -3.25 8.03
C ILE A 8 -0.81 -3.73 8.20
N PRO A 9 -0.14 -3.46 9.33
CA PRO A 9 1.16 -4.01 9.64
C PRO A 9 1.18 -5.54 9.43
N TYR A 10 2.31 -6.06 8.95
CA TYR A 10 2.50 -7.49 8.66
C TYR A 10 1.58 -8.09 7.58
N SER A 11 0.85 -7.28 6.83
CA SER A 11 0.05 -7.75 5.68
C SER A 11 0.87 -8.11 4.44
N GLY A 12 2.19 -8.04 4.49
CA GLY A 12 3.07 -8.36 3.36
C GLY A 12 3.15 -7.27 2.29
N ARG A 13 2.74 -6.03 2.59
CA ARG A 13 2.78 -4.88 1.66
C ARG A 13 4.09 -4.77 0.91
N THR A 14 5.19 -4.68 1.64
CA THR A 14 6.55 -4.50 1.06
C THR A 14 6.95 -5.68 0.17
N THR A 15 6.60 -6.91 0.56
CA THR A 15 6.85 -8.11 -0.25
C THR A 15 6.08 -8.04 -1.56
N VAL A 16 4.79 -7.68 -1.50
CA VAL A 16 3.95 -7.54 -2.69
C VAL A 16 4.43 -6.37 -3.55
N ALA A 17 4.68 -5.20 -2.96
CA ALA A 17 5.13 -4.01 -3.68
C ALA A 17 6.41 -4.27 -4.47
N LYS A 18 7.41 -4.92 -3.87
CA LYS A 18 8.66 -5.28 -4.55
C LYS A 18 8.48 -6.36 -5.60
N ALA A 19 7.59 -7.32 -5.35
CA ALA A 19 7.38 -8.42 -6.28
C ALA A 19 6.58 -8.03 -7.52
N VAL A 20 5.77 -6.98 -7.49
CA VAL A 20 5.00 -6.52 -8.66
C VAL A 20 5.78 -5.62 -9.62
N LEU A 21 7.01 -5.25 -9.27
CA LEU A 21 7.94 -4.60 -10.21
C LEU A 21 8.21 -5.54 -11.39
N GLN A 22 7.82 -5.16 -12.58
CA GLN A 22 7.90 -6.03 -13.76
C GLN A 22 8.75 -5.47 -14.90
N ASP A 23 9.06 -4.16 -14.87
CA ASP A 23 9.66 -3.43 -15.99
C ASP A 23 10.73 -2.45 -15.45
N GLU A 24 11.72 -2.16 -16.28
CA GLU A 24 12.73 -1.11 -16.03
C GLU A 24 12.12 0.29 -15.88
N LYS A 25 10.88 0.48 -16.36
CA LYS A 25 10.11 1.72 -16.24
C LYS A 25 9.25 1.80 -14.97
N HIS A 26 9.37 0.81 -14.08
CA HIS A 26 8.68 0.76 -12.80
C HIS A 26 9.65 1.03 -11.65
N GLN A 27 9.28 1.89 -10.73
CA GLN A 27 10.07 2.22 -9.55
C GLN A 27 9.29 1.99 -8.26
N TYR A 28 9.92 1.29 -7.32
CA TYR A 28 9.41 1.13 -5.96
C TYR A 28 9.82 2.32 -5.08
N ILE A 29 8.86 2.84 -4.30
CA ILE A 29 9.07 3.87 -3.30
C ILE A 29 8.49 3.38 -1.97
N ASP A 30 9.36 3.22 -0.97
CA ASP A 30 8.95 3.07 0.42
C ASP A 30 8.87 4.47 1.06
N ALA A 31 7.65 4.99 1.18
CA ALA A 31 7.43 6.32 1.74
C ALA A 31 7.81 6.44 3.23
N SER A 32 7.95 5.31 3.93
CA SER A 32 8.37 5.27 5.33
C SER A 32 9.88 5.13 5.52
N SER A 33 10.61 4.66 4.52
CA SER A 33 12.05 4.33 4.64
C SER A 33 12.91 5.56 4.89
N TRP A 34 12.56 6.68 4.26
CA TRP A 34 13.29 7.93 4.46
C TRP A 34 13.28 8.40 5.92
N VAL A 35 12.12 8.36 6.57
CA VAL A 35 12.00 8.74 7.99
C VAL A 35 12.84 7.83 8.87
N LYS A 36 12.74 6.51 8.64
CA LYS A 36 13.50 5.49 9.37
C LYS A 36 14.99 5.65 9.19
N ASN A 37 15.46 5.89 7.98
CA ASN A 37 16.87 6.07 7.68
C ASN A 37 17.42 7.34 8.31
N THR A 38 16.71 8.47 8.16
CA THR A 38 17.13 9.73 8.76
C THR A 38 17.18 9.64 10.30
N PHE A 39 16.22 8.95 10.92
CA PHE A 39 16.24 8.73 12.36
C PHE A 39 17.40 7.83 12.79
N ARG A 40 17.63 6.73 12.07
CA ARG A 40 18.75 5.82 12.34
C ARG A 40 20.10 6.50 12.25
N ASP A 41 20.28 7.40 11.29
CA ASP A 41 21.53 8.14 11.10
C ASP A 41 21.76 9.16 12.25
N GLN A 42 20.69 9.62 12.90
CA GLN A 42 20.78 10.56 14.01
C GLN A 42 20.95 9.89 15.36
N GLU A 43 20.46 8.66 15.55
CA GLU A 43 20.41 7.96 16.84
C GLU A 43 20.87 6.49 16.71
N PRO A 44 22.14 6.23 16.31
CA PRO A 44 22.60 4.86 16.18
C PRO A 44 22.83 4.21 17.56
N GLY A 45 22.27 3.04 17.80
CA GLY A 45 22.69 2.15 18.87
C GLY A 45 21.85 2.12 20.15
N GLU A 46 20.64 2.66 20.16
CA GLU A 46 19.75 2.55 21.31
C GLU A 46 19.00 1.22 21.44
N HIS A 47 18.56 0.88 22.64
CA HIS A 47 17.69 -0.26 22.92
C HIS A 47 16.37 -0.14 22.16
N ILE A 48 15.83 -1.25 21.62
CA ILE A 48 14.66 -1.25 20.71
C ILE A 48 13.48 -0.45 21.25
N GLN A 49 13.13 -0.60 22.53
CA GLN A 49 11.98 0.11 23.10
C GLN A 49 12.24 1.62 23.16
N LYS A 50 13.39 2.03 23.65
CA LYS A 50 13.81 3.43 23.67
C LYS A 50 13.93 4.00 22.25
N TYR A 51 14.41 3.18 21.31
CA TYR A 51 14.44 3.53 19.88
C TYR A 51 13.02 3.81 19.33
N LEU A 52 12.03 2.98 19.64
CA LEU A 52 10.65 3.17 19.16
C LEU A 52 10.00 4.43 19.75
N GLU A 53 10.23 4.71 21.03
CA GLU A 53 9.75 5.92 21.71
C GLU A 53 10.37 7.17 21.09
N SER A 54 11.69 7.21 20.94
CA SER A 54 12.43 8.31 20.30
C SER A 54 12.05 8.49 18.83
N TYR A 55 11.83 7.39 18.10
CA TYR A 55 11.34 7.44 16.73
C TYR A 55 9.95 8.07 16.64
N HIS A 56 9.04 7.71 17.53
CA HIS A 56 7.69 8.28 17.59
C HIS A 56 7.70 9.78 17.88
N GLU A 57 8.52 10.20 18.84
CA GLU A 57 8.72 11.62 19.15
C GLU A 57 9.33 12.38 17.97
N TYR A 58 10.35 11.83 17.34
CA TYR A 58 10.96 12.39 16.13
C TYR A 58 9.95 12.57 15.01
N LEU A 59 9.16 11.52 14.71
CA LEU A 59 8.13 11.55 13.68
C LEU A 59 7.08 12.63 13.99
N THR A 60 6.64 12.73 15.24
CA THR A 60 5.68 13.74 15.69
C THR A 60 6.22 15.15 15.47
N LYS A 61 7.47 15.43 15.85
CA LYS A 61 8.12 16.72 15.63
C LYS A 61 8.22 17.07 14.13
N ARG A 62 8.53 16.08 13.28
CA ARG A 62 8.60 16.28 11.82
C ARG A 62 7.24 16.60 11.22
N ILE A 63 6.19 15.88 11.62
CA ILE A 63 4.82 16.14 11.18
C ILE A 63 4.34 17.53 11.63
N GLN A 64 4.69 17.94 12.85
CA GLN A 64 4.34 19.27 13.35
C GLN A 64 5.05 20.39 12.57
N ALA A 65 6.34 20.21 12.25
CA ALA A 65 7.12 21.17 11.48
C ALA A 65 6.72 21.25 10.00
N ASN A 66 6.38 20.11 9.40
CA ASN A 66 5.93 20.01 8.01
C ASN A 66 4.89 18.90 7.86
N PRO A 67 3.60 19.22 7.92
CA PRO A 67 2.52 18.23 7.81
C PRO A 67 2.50 17.41 6.51
N LEU A 68 3.20 17.88 5.48
CA LEU A 68 3.28 17.22 4.17
C LEU A 68 4.69 16.64 3.89
N PHE A 69 5.53 16.45 4.89
CA PHE A 69 6.92 16.03 4.66
C PHE A 69 6.98 14.65 3.95
N ALA A 70 6.10 13.71 4.28
CA ALA A 70 6.05 12.42 3.62
C ALA A 70 5.59 12.54 2.16
N VAL A 71 4.60 13.39 1.90
CA VAL A 71 4.12 13.71 0.55
C VAL A 71 5.24 14.33 -0.29
N ASN A 72 5.91 15.35 0.23
CA ASN A 72 6.99 16.03 -0.48
C ASN A 72 8.14 15.08 -0.79
N ASN A 73 8.51 14.21 0.15
CA ASN A 73 9.57 13.22 -0.07
C ASN A 73 9.22 12.21 -1.18
N VAL A 74 7.97 11.77 -1.25
CA VAL A 74 7.51 10.91 -2.36
C VAL A 74 7.57 11.65 -3.69
N LEU A 75 7.10 12.91 -3.73
CA LEU A 75 7.13 13.73 -4.94
C LEU A 75 8.55 14.05 -5.41
N ASP A 76 9.45 14.40 -4.49
CA ASP A 76 10.87 14.66 -4.79
C ASP A 76 11.56 13.40 -5.31
N THR A 77 11.25 12.24 -4.71
CA THR A 77 11.75 10.94 -5.18
C THR A 77 11.25 10.65 -6.60
N MET A 78 9.97 10.87 -6.86
CA MET A 78 9.41 10.68 -8.21
C MET A 78 10.06 11.63 -9.23
N ALA A 79 10.29 12.89 -8.86
CA ALA A 79 10.91 13.88 -9.73
C ALA A 79 12.36 13.52 -10.12
N ALA A 80 13.07 12.78 -9.27
CA ALA A 80 14.43 12.30 -9.56
C ALA A 80 14.49 11.21 -10.64
N TYR A 81 13.35 10.58 -10.98
CA TYR A 81 13.29 9.47 -11.95
C TYR A 81 12.56 9.87 -13.24
N ASN A 82 13.24 10.53 -14.16
CA ASN A 82 12.64 11.10 -15.39
C ASN A 82 12.11 10.05 -16.39
N ASN A 83 12.58 8.80 -16.32
CA ASN A 83 12.23 7.75 -17.29
C ASN A 83 11.24 6.72 -16.72
N ILE A 84 10.69 6.95 -15.53
CA ILE A 84 9.78 6.03 -14.86
C ILE A 84 8.33 6.43 -15.15
N ASN A 85 7.56 5.47 -15.63
CA ASN A 85 6.14 5.65 -15.95
C ASN A 85 5.20 5.20 -14.83
N VAL A 86 5.64 4.24 -14.01
CA VAL A 86 4.84 3.65 -12.94
C VAL A 86 5.62 3.64 -11.64
N PHE A 87 5.07 4.26 -10.61
CA PHE A 87 5.60 4.25 -9.25
C PHE A 87 4.76 3.36 -8.36
N ILE A 88 5.38 2.38 -7.73
CA ILE A 88 4.75 1.50 -6.76
C ILE A 88 5.10 2.03 -5.37
N ILE A 89 4.09 2.54 -4.66
CA ILE A 89 4.26 3.27 -3.41
C ILE A 89 3.74 2.40 -2.25
N ASP A 90 4.60 2.13 -1.30
CA ASP A 90 4.31 1.46 -0.03
C ASP A 90 4.63 2.40 1.14
N GLY A 91 4.08 2.11 2.32
CA GLY A 91 4.39 2.86 3.53
C GLY A 91 3.58 4.15 3.74
N ILE A 92 2.56 4.41 2.92
CA ILE A 92 1.59 5.48 3.19
C ILE A 92 0.55 4.95 4.17
N ASN A 93 0.66 5.39 5.42
CA ASN A 93 -0.22 4.98 6.52
C ASN A 93 -1.05 6.15 7.08
N ASN A 94 -0.96 7.33 6.48
CA ASN A 94 -1.72 8.50 6.88
C ASN A 94 -2.75 8.83 5.79
N PRO A 95 -4.06 8.86 6.10
CA PRO A 95 -5.10 9.19 5.14
C PRO A 95 -4.90 10.55 4.46
N LYS A 96 -4.39 11.55 5.19
CA LYS A 96 -4.11 12.87 4.65
C LYS A 96 -3.03 12.81 3.57
N ASP A 97 -1.94 12.09 3.81
CA ASP A 97 -0.85 11.93 2.83
C ASP A 97 -1.34 11.17 1.61
N PHE A 98 -2.16 10.12 1.82
CA PHE A 98 -2.79 9.38 0.72
C PHE A 98 -3.64 10.28 -0.17
N ILE A 99 -4.55 11.07 0.40
CA ILE A 99 -5.45 11.96 -0.34
C ILE A 99 -4.67 13.01 -1.14
N HIS A 100 -3.57 13.53 -0.59
CA HIS A 100 -2.71 14.48 -1.31
C HIS A 100 -1.93 13.86 -2.48
N LEU A 101 -1.62 12.57 -2.40
CA LEU A 101 -0.86 11.87 -3.44
C LEU A 101 -1.73 11.18 -4.48
N PHE A 102 -2.94 10.77 -4.12
CA PHE A 102 -3.78 9.90 -4.95
C PHE A 102 -4.60 10.70 -5.96
N ASP A 103 -4.42 10.38 -7.25
CA ASP A 103 -5.24 10.90 -8.34
C ASP A 103 -6.25 9.82 -8.77
N VAL A 104 -7.52 10.05 -8.49
CA VAL A 104 -8.62 9.09 -8.76
C VAL A 104 -8.76 8.71 -10.24
N ASN A 105 -8.29 9.57 -11.14
CA ASN A 105 -8.40 9.37 -12.59
C ASN A 105 -7.23 8.57 -13.18
N LYS A 106 -6.10 8.51 -12.48
CA LYS A 106 -4.84 7.96 -13.01
C LYS A 106 -4.25 6.82 -12.18
N ASP A 107 -4.45 6.87 -10.87
CA ASP A 107 -3.75 5.99 -9.95
C ASP A 107 -4.57 4.75 -9.60
N ILE A 108 -3.89 3.73 -9.11
CA ILE A 108 -4.46 2.46 -8.66
C ILE A 108 -4.20 2.30 -7.18
N VAL A 109 -5.18 1.80 -6.44
CA VAL A 109 -5.00 1.44 -5.04
C VAL A 109 -5.24 -0.05 -4.84
N VAL A 110 -4.36 -0.69 -4.10
CA VAL A 110 -4.40 -2.13 -3.78
C VAL A 110 -4.43 -2.27 -2.27
N PHE A 111 -5.52 -2.81 -1.76
CA PHE A 111 -5.65 -3.14 -0.34
C PHE A 111 -5.25 -4.59 -0.09
N LEU A 112 -4.39 -4.79 0.90
CA LEU A 112 -3.96 -6.10 1.38
C LEU A 112 -4.49 -6.30 2.80
N ASN A 113 -5.49 -7.16 2.92
CA ASN A 113 -6.12 -7.48 4.20
C ASN A 113 -5.67 -8.87 4.68
N ARG A 114 -5.16 -8.92 5.89
CA ARG A 114 -4.87 -10.15 6.59
C ARG A 114 -6.06 -10.53 7.46
N THR A 115 -6.58 -11.77 7.32
CA THR A 115 -7.84 -12.19 7.95
C THR A 115 -7.65 -13.08 9.18
N ASP A 116 -6.44 -13.42 9.56
CA ASP A 116 -6.13 -14.36 10.63
C ASP A 116 -5.93 -13.73 12.04
N ASN A 117 -5.84 -12.38 12.12
CA ASN A 117 -5.59 -11.69 13.39
C ASN A 117 -6.50 -10.46 13.55
N SER A 118 -7.81 -10.68 13.55
CA SER A 118 -8.78 -9.57 13.61
C SER A 118 -8.86 -8.86 14.97
N GLU A 119 -8.33 -9.43 16.05
CA GLU A 119 -8.48 -8.88 17.41
C GLU A 119 -7.23 -8.16 17.95
N GLU A 120 -6.03 -8.47 17.47
CA GLU A 120 -4.79 -7.95 18.04
C GLU A 120 -4.33 -6.59 17.46
N PHE A 121 -4.84 -6.18 16.31
CA PHE A 121 -4.36 -4.97 15.62
C PHE A 121 -5.43 -3.86 15.51
N LYS A 122 -5.91 -3.39 16.64
CA LYS A 122 -6.64 -2.11 16.74
C LYS A 122 -5.68 -0.96 17.01
N ASP A 123 -4.57 -0.93 16.30
CA ASP A 123 -3.62 0.17 16.37
C ASP A 123 -4.03 1.35 15.47
N SER A 124 -3.33 2.44 15.61
CA SER A 124 -3.57 3.65 14.83
C SER A 124 -3.39 3.44 13.31
N GLU A 125 -2.50 2.52 12.89
CA GLU A 125 -2.30 2.20 11.48
C GLU A 125 -3.49 1.44 10.89
N SER A 126 -4.09 0.52 11.63
CA SER A 126 -5.29 -0.22 11.21
C SER A 126 -6.48 0.72 11.03
N ILE A 127 -6.64 1.70 11.92
CA ILE A 127 -7.65 2.75 11.78
C ILE A 127 -7.38 3.58 10.52
N ALA A 128 -6.15 4.00 10.31
CA ALA A 128 -5.78 4.79 9.14
C ALA A 128 -6.03 4.04 7.82
N VAL A 129 -5.70 2.75 7.75
CA VAL A 129 -6.01 1.89 6.59
C VAL A 129 -7.52 1.81 6.34
N SER A 130 -8.33 1.67 7.39
CA SER A 130 -9.80 1.68 7.27
C SER A 130 -10.30 3.00 6.70
N VAL A 131 -9.80 4.14 7.17
CA VAL A 131 -10.19 5.46 6.67
C VAL A 131 -9.83 5.63 5.19
N ILE A 132 -8.64 5.19 4.77
CA ILE A 132 -8.25 5.22 3.34
C ILE A 132 -9.19 4.34 2.51
N ARG A 133 -9.52 3.13 3.01
CA ARG A 133 -10.43 2.22 2.33
C ARG A 133 -11.83 2.81 2.19
N ASP A 134 -12.37 3.42 3.25
CA ASP A 134 -13.66 4.07 3.24
C ASP A 134 -13.69 5.26 2.27
N TYR A 135 -12.63 6.05 2.22
CA TYR A 135 -12.47 7.11 1.22
C TYR A 135 -12.54 6.55 -0.20
N CYS A 136 -11.79 5.50 -0.54
CA CYS A 136 -11.84 4.88 -1.87
C CYS A 136 -13.23 4.29 -2.17
N TYR A 137 -13.90 3.70 -1.19
CA TYR A 137 -15.27 3.20 -1.31
C TYR A 137 -16.23 4.31 -1.67
N TRP A 138 -16.21 5.44 -0.96
CA TRP A 138 -17.03 6.60 -1.24
C TRP A 138 -16.75 7.19 -2.63
N MET A 139 -15.50 7.34 -3.01
CA MET A 139 -15.12 7.82 -4.33
C MET A 139 -15.61 6.88 -5.45
N SER A 140 -15.53 5.57 -5.23
CA SER A 140 -16.06 4.58 -6.19
C SER A 140 -17.58 4.60 -6.26
N THR A 141 -18.27 4.74 -5.13
CA THR A 141 -19.75 4.81 -5.07
C THR A 141 -20.26 6.08 -5.75
N ALA A 142 -19.54 7.18 -5.61
CA ALA A 142 -19.83 8.44 -6.29
C ALA A 142 -19.49 8.42 -7.79
N GLY A 143 -18.92 7.33 -8.32
CA GLY A 143 -18.51 7.21 -9.71
C GLY A 143 -17.23 7.97 -10.08
N LEU A 144 -16.50 8.50 -9.08
CA LEU A 144 -15.26 9.25 -9.28
C LEU A 144 -14.04 8.36 -9.39
N LEU A 145 -14.02 7.22 -8.70
CA LEU A 145 -12.97 6.21 -8.79
C LEU A 145 -13.51 4.99 -9.55
N SER A 146 -12.87 4.64 -10.66
CA SER A 146 -13.23 3.42 -11.40
C SER A 146 -12.96 2.17 -10.55
N LYS A 147 -13.88 1.21 -10.63
CA LYS A 147 -13.78 -0.08 -9.89
C LYS A 147 -12.56 -0.89 -10.26
N ASP A 148 -12.05 -0.72 -11.48
CA ASP A 148 -10.85 -1.41 -11.95
C ASP A 148 -9.57 -0.85 -11.30
N ARG A 149 -9.65 0.35 -10.74
CA ARG A 149 -8.52 1.03 -10.08
C ARG A 149 -8.48 0.82 -8.57
N TRP A 150 -9.45 0.10 -8.03
CA TRP A 150 -9.49 -0.30 -6.64
C TRP A 150 -9.52 -1.83 -6.52
N LEU A 151 -8.40 -2.41 -6.10
CA LEU A 151 -8.21 -3.85 -5.94
C LEU A 151 -8.11 -4.19 -4.45
N GLU A 152 -8.80 -5.22 -4.01
CA GLU A 152 -8.76 -5.67 -2.61
C GLU A 152 -8.46 -7.17 -2.54
N TYR A 153 -7.43 -7.52 -1.77
CA TYR A 153 -6.98 -8.89 -1.56
C TYR A 153 -7.07 -9.25 -0.08
N ASN A 154 -7.86 -10.27 0.20
CA ASN A 154 -7.95 -10.86 1.54
C ASN A 154 -7.17 -12.18 1.54
N PHE A 155 -6.24 -12.34 2.46
CA PHE A 155 -5.48 -13.58 2.60
C PHE A 155 -5.25 -13.94 4.07
N LYS A 156 -5.04 -15.25 4.29
CA LYS A 156 -4.54 -15.77 5.57
C LYS A 156 -3.09 -16.15 5.38
N ILE A 157 -2.26 -15.87 6.37
CA ILE A 157 -0.95 -16.50 6.44
C ILE A 157 -1.21 -17.90 6.98
N PRO A 158 -0.82 -18.99 6.27
CA PRO A 158 -1.00 -20.33 6.78
C PRO A 158 -0.25 -20.46 8.10
N GLY A 159 -0.96 -20.73 9.19
CA GLY A 159 -0.37 -21.33 10.36
C GLY A 159 0.14 -22.73 10.00
N GLU A 160 1.19 -23.21 10.65
CA GLU A 160 1.66 -24.58 10.45
C GLU A 160 0.47 -25.55 10.55
N GLY A 161 0.10 -26.17 9.42
CA GLY A 161 -0.91 -27.22 9.34
C GLY A 161 -2.29 -26.86 8.80
N SER A 162 -2.57 -25.65 8.33
CA SER A 162 -3.91 -25.31 7.80
C SER A 162 -3.97 -25.27 6.27
N GLU A 163 -4.73 -26.17 5.68
CA GLU A 163 -5.21 -26.02 4.30
C GLU A 163 -6.20 -24.87 4.21
N VAL A 164 -5.89 -23.84 3.42
CA VAL A 164 -6.73 -22.66 3.30
C VAL A 164 -7.76 -22.86 2.22
N ASN A 165 -9.02 -22.91 2.59
CA ASN A 165 -10.15 -22.95 1.67
C ASN A 165 -10.39 -21.55 1.06
N LEU A 166 -10.49 -21.50 -0.28
CA LEU A 166 -10.92 -20.33 -1.04
C LEU A 166 -12.39 -20.05 -0.76
N ILE A 167 -12.69 -18.94 -0.09
CA ILE A 167 -14.06 -18.44 0.00
C ILE A 167 -14.18 -17.24 -0.94
N LYS A 168 -14.85 -17.44 -2.07
CA LYS A 168 -15.24 -16.37 -2.96
C LYS A 168 -16.48 -15.71 -2.38
N LYS A 169 -16.36 -14.59 -1.71
CA LYS A 169 -17.53 -13.77 -1.37
C LYS A 169 -18.00 -13.05 -2.64
N MET A 170 -18.91 -13.67 -3.35
CA MET A 170 -19.67 -13.03 -4.41
C MET A 170 -20.74 -12.16 -3.77
N GLY A 171 -20.67 -10.86 -3.92
CA GLY A 171 -21.73 -9.99 -3.38
C GLY A 171 -21.54 -8.50 -3.63
N THR A 172 -20.35 -8.04 -3.87
CA THR A 172 -20.10 -6.67 -4.35
C THR A 172 -19.34 -6.77 -5.67
N LYS A 173 -19.70 -5.95 -6.63
CA LYS A 173 -19.07 -5.93 -7.97
C LYS A 173 -17.60 -5.48 -7.97
N ASN A 174 -17.02 -5.28 -6.82
CA ASN A 174 -15.58 -5.06 -6.63
C ASN A 174 -14.94 -6.43 -6.44
N SER A 175 -13.93 -6.72 -7.24
CA SER A 175 -13.24 -8.01 -7.22
C SER A 175 -12.45 -8.18 -5.94
N VAL A 176 -13.10 -8.68 -4.89
CA VAL A 176 -12.41 -9.12 -3.68
C VAL A 176 -11.82 -10.49 -3.96
N PHE A 177 -10.51 -10.57 -4.08
CA PHE A 177 -9.81 -11.84 -4.26
C PHE A 177 -9.35 -12.37 -2.91
N ILE A 178 -9.76 -13.59 -2.60
CA ILE A 178 -9.26 -14.33 -1.46
C ILE A 178 -8.18 -15.26 -1.98
N SER A 179 -6.94 -14.96 -1.63
CA SER A 179 -5.79 -15.74 -2.07
C SER A 179 -5.35 -16.74 -1.00
N ARG A 180 -4.94 -17.94 -1.44
CA ARG A 180 -4.40 -18.97 -0.56
C ARG A 180 -3.01 -18.64 -0.01
N SER A 181 -2.30 -17.74 -0.68
CA SER A 181 -0.94 -17.35 -0.29
C SER A 181 -0.58 -15.97 -0.86
N ILE A 182 0.41 -15.35 -0.28
CA ILE A 182 0.97 -14.09 -0.80
C ILE A 182 1.47 -14.24 -2.25
N ASN A 183 2.00 -15.41 -2.63
CA ASN A 183 2.46 -15.69 -4.00
C ASN A 183 1.32 -15.69 -5.01
N ASN A 184 0.17 -16.27 -4.66
CA ASN A 184 -1.01 -16.22 -5.51
C ASN A 184 -1.54 -14.79 -5.65
N THR A 185 -1.52 -14.01 -4.56
CA THR A 185 -1.86 -12.58 -4.58
C THR A 185 -0.94 -11.83 -5.54
N ILE A 186 0.37 -12.03 -5.45
CA ILE A 186 1.36 -11.41 -6.34
C ILE A 186 1.09 -11.79 -7.80
N THR A 187 0.87 -13.07 -8.10
CA THR A 187 0.63 -13.57 -9.46
C THR A 187 -0.63 -12.93 -10.06
N HIS A 188 -1.72 -12.91 -9.28
CA HIS A 188 -2.97 -12.32 -9.73
C HIS A 188 -2.85 -10.80 -9.91
N LEU A 189 -2.22 -10.12 -8.96
CA LEU A 189 -2.01 -8.67 -9.01
C LEU A 189 -1.16 -8.27 -10.22
N LYS A 190 -0.10 -9.01 -10.51
CA LYS A 190 0.73 -8.81 -11.73
C LYS A 190 -0.12 -8.84 -12.99
N LYS A 191 -1.00 -9.83 -13.10
CA LYS A 191 -1.91 -9.95 -14.26
C LYS A 191 -2.85 -8.74 -14.33
N SER A 192 -3.55 -8.42 -13.25
CA SER A 192 -4.49 -7.30 -13.20
C SER A 192 -3.82 -5.96 -13.50
N LEU A 193 -2.62 -5.72 -12.95
CA LEU A 193 -1.88 -4.49 -13.22
C LEU A 193 -1.41 -4.39 -14.67
N LYS A 194 -0.99 -5.50 -15.29
CA LYS A 194 -0.61 -5.51 -16.70
C LYS A 194 -1.78 -5.08 -17.59
N GLU A 195 -2.98 -5.58 -17.31
CA GLU A 195 -4.20 -5.22 -18.03
C GLU A 195 -4.57 -3.74 -17.85
N LEU A 196 -4.38 -3.19 -16.65
CA LEU A 196 -4.69 -1.79 -16.34
C LEU A 196 -3.66 -0.78 -16.85
N ILE A 197 -2.38 -1.19 -16.91
CA ILE A 197 -1.28 -0.33 -17.39
C ILE A 197 -1.27 -0.26 -18.92
N ASN A 198 -1.54 -1.39 -19.60
CA ASN A 198 -1.50 -1.53 -21.05
C ASN A 198 -2.86 -1.96 -21.62
N PRO A 199 -3.90 -1.12 -21.57
CA PRO A 199 -5.24 -1.51 -22.03
C PRO A 199 -5.35 -1.76 -23.54
N GLN A 200 -4.35 -1.36 -24.33
CA GLN A 200 -4.37 -1.51 -25.80
C GLN A 200 -3.95 -2.91 -26.30
N ASP A 201 -3.31 -3.73 -25.47
CA ASP A 201 -2.84 -5.06 -25.90
C ASP A 201 -3.95 -6.11 -25.95
N HIS A 202 -5.20 -5.78 -25.58
CA HIS A 202 -6.32 -6.70 -25.51
C HIS A 202 -7.46 -6.40 -26.49
N GLN A 203 -7.27 -5.47 -27.46
CA GLN A 203 -8.26 -5.15 -28.49
C GLN A 203 -7.96 -5.81 -29.86
N SER A 204 -7.15 -6.86 -29.89
CA SER A 204 -6.87 -7.65 -31.09
C SER A 204 -7.55 -9.01 -31.05
#